data_fa7a7b736caea6c0ec8b27e6fd5a719b
#
_entry.id   fa7a7b736caea6c0ec8b27e6fd5a719b
#
_cell.length_a   1.000
_cell.length_b   1.000
_cell.length_c   1.000
_cell.angle_alpha   90.00
_cell.angle_beta   90.00
_cell.angle_gamma   90.00
#
_symmetry.space_group_name_H-M   'P 1'
#
loop_
_entity.id
_entity.type
_entity.pdbx_description
1 polymer ?
#
loop_
_entity_poly.entity_id
_entity_poly.type
_entity_poly.pdbx_seq_one_letter_code
_entity_poly.pdbx_strand_id
1 'polypeptide(L)'
;GDLKPGEKLPPEREIAEELGVSRNSVREAIRFMDMTGVISSQQGSGNYITCDFQSSLEETMGMMFAMDQIDYIQISQIRYSLERLAFTLALDHASEEEIKLMEDCVNKLDKSTDASVNNELDKKIHYTLARASGNILILAILEACSGVIDEFVKDLRREIIQEESSKEALNDCHHRIVRALRAHDREAGILALKEHFSMIDKILLDWKNK
;
A
#
# COMPACT_ATOMS: atom_id res chain seq x y z
N GLY A 1 -14.67 17.54 -14.02
CA GLY A 1 -15.63 16.45 -14.12
C GLY A 1 -16.11 16.14 -15.53
N ASP A 2 -15.67 16.94 -16.55
CA ASP A 2 -16.12 16.77 -17.94
C ASP A 2 -15.38 15.63 -18.65
N LEU A 3 -14.13 15.35 -18.22
CA LEU A 3 -13.33 14.24 -18.74
C LEU A 3 -13.24 13.10 -17.72
N LYS A 4 -13.33 11.87 -18.19
CA LYS A 4 -13.32 10.66 -17.35
C LYS A 4 -12.04 9.85 -17.56
N PRO A 5 -11.60 9.05 -16.56
CA PRO A 5 -10.52 8.10 -16.75
C PRO A 5 -10.79 7.18 -17.94
N GLY A 6 -9.77 6.96 -18.77
CA GLY A 6 -9.83 6.21 -20.02
C GLY A 6 -10.16 7.05 -21.25
N GLU A 7 -10.62 8.28 -21.10
CA GLU A 7 -10.88 9.16 -22.25
C GLU A 7 -9.58 9.70 -22.83
N LYS A 8 -9.58 9.81 -24.16
CA LYS A 8 -8.45 10.34 -24.91
C LYS A 8 -8.57 11.86 -25.01
N LEU A 9 -7.47 12.57 -24.71
CA LEU A 9 -7.40 14.01 -24.95
C LEU A 9 -7.37 14.32 -26.45
N PRO A 10 -7.92 15.47 -26.85
CA PRO A 10 -7.71 15.99 -28.20
C PRO A 10 -6.21 16.14 -28.52
N PRO A 11 -5.84 16.14 -29.79
CA PRO A 11 -4.47 16.41 -30.21
C PRO A 11 -3.95 17.75 -29.69
N GLU A 12 -2.65 17.83 -29.31
CA GLU A 12 -2.02 19.06 -28.80
C GLU A 12 -2.31 20.30 -29.66
N ARG A 13 -2.44 20.10 -30.98
CA ARG A 13 -2.75 21.21 -31.89
C ARG A 13 -4.15 21.78 -31.66
N GLU A 14 -5.12 20.91 -31.49
CA GLU A 14 -6.52 21.32 -31.28
C GLU A 14 -6.66 22.00 -29.92
N ILE A 15 -6.05 21.45 -28.86
CA ILE A 15 -6.02 22.09 -27.54
C ILE A 15 -5.38 23.47 -27.59
N ALA A 16 -4.28 23.63 -28.33
CA ALA A 16 -3.59 24.92 -28.50
C ALA A 16 -4.46 25.96 -29.22
N GLU A 17 -5.15 25.54 -30.27
CA GLU A 17 -6.09 26.37 -31.03
C GLU A 17 -7.28 26.80 -30.19
N GLU A 18 -7.89 25.87 -29.45
CA GLU A 18 -9.06 26.12 -28.57
C GLU A 18 -8.74 27.06 -27.40
N LEU A 19 -7.58 26.87 -26.78
CA LEU A 19 -7.14 27.66 -25.62
C LEU A 19 -6.41 28.97 -26.02
N GLY A 20 -6.10 29.16 -27.31
CA GLY A 20 -5.38 30.36 -27.77
C GLY A 20 -3.94 30.44 -27.27
N VAL A 21 -3.27 29.31 -27.06
CA VAL A 21 -1.91 29.23 -26.54
C VAL A 21 -0.95 28.55 -27.54
N SER A 22 0.36 28.59 -27.25
CA SER A 22 1.34 27.90 -28.09
C SER A 22 1.25 26.39 -27.92
N ARG A 23 1.55 25.62 -28.99
CA ARG A 23 1.69 24.15 -28.89
C ARG A 23 2.73 23.72 -27.88
N ASN A 24 3.79 24.52 -27.69
CA ASN A 24 4.83 24.22 -26.73
C ASN A 24 4.31 24.33 -25.30
N SER A 25 3.47 25.33 -25.02
CA SER A 25 2.81 25.48 -23.72
C SER A 25 1.89 24.29 -23.39
N VAL A 26 1.12 23.84 -24.40
CA VAL A 26 0.28 22.62 -24.25
C VAL A 26 1.13 21.39 -23.97
N ARG A 27 2.23 21.21 -24.70
CA ARG A 27 3.13 20.07 -24.52
C ARG A 27 3.74 20.04 -23.12
N GLU A 28 4.19 21.19 -22.60
CA GLU A 28 4.72 21.25 -21.24
C GLU A 28 3.65 20.96 -20.17
N ALA A 29 2.42 21.44 -20.40
CA ALA A 29 1.30 21.12 -19.51
C ALA A 29 0.96 19.61 -19.53
N ILE A 30 0.97 19.00 -20.73
CA ILE A 30 0.76 17.55 -20.89
C ILE A 30 1.85 16.76 -20.18
N ARG A 31 3.12 17.15 -20.34
CA ARG A 31 4.24 16.51 -19.62
C ARG A 31 4.07 16.61 -18.09
N PHE A 32 3.68 17.77 -17.60
CA PHE A 32 3.43 17.94 -16.19
C PHE A 32 2.30 17.05 -15.68
N MET A 33 1.20 16.98 -16.44
CA MET A 33 0.06 16.10 -16.10
C MET A 33 0.42 14.61 -16.17
N ASP A 34 1.28 14.22 -17.11
CA ASP A 34 1.81 12.86 -17.23
C ASP A 34 2.69 12.50 -16.02
N MET A 35 3.62 13.37 -15.65
CA MET A 35 4.46 13.22 -14.46
C MET A 35 3.66 13.12 -13.15
N THR A 36 2.53 13.81 -13.07
CA THR A 36 1.66 13.80 -11.87
C THR A 36 0.60 12.69 -11.90
N GLY A 37 0.59 11.83 -12.92
CA GLY A 37 -0.36 10.73 -13.05
C GLY A 37 -1.80 11.14 -13.39
N VAL A 38 -2.02 12.41 -13.78
CA VAL A 38 -3.34 12.86 -14.25
C VAL A 38 -3.69 12.26 -15.61
N ILE A 39 -2.69 12.15 -16.47
CA ILE A 39 -2.79 11.54 -17.79
C ILE A 39 -1.69 10.49 -18.00
N SER A 40 -1.83 9.69 -19.06
CA SER A 40 -0.78 8.80 -19.57
C SER A 40 -0.53 9.10 -21.04
N SER A 41 0.71 9.42 -21.38
CA SER A 41 1.17 9.68 -22.74
C SER A 41 1.62 8.39 -23.40
N GLN A 42 0.87 7.92 -24.39
CA GLN A 42 1.20 6.70 -25.14
C GLN A 42 1.77 7.05 -26.50
N GLN A 43 3.02 6.68 -26.74
CA GLN A 43 3.71 6.98 -27.98
C GLN A 43 2.94 6.45 -29.21
N GLY A 44 2.60 7.34 -30.13
CA GLY A 44 1.83 7.01 -31.35
C GLY A 44 0.32 6.83 -31.13
N SER A 45 -0.16 6.74 -29.89
CA SER A 45 -1.59 6.56 -29.58
C SER A 45 -2.24 7.84 -29.08
N GLY A 46 -1.54 8.67 -28.33
CA GLY A 46 -2.02 9.94 -27.77
C GLY A 46 -2.01 9.98 -26.25
N ASN A 47 -2.68 10.97 -25.68
CA ASN A 47 -2.74 11.22 -24.25
C ASN A 47 -4.12 10.79 -23.71
N TYR A 48 -4.13 10.06 -22.60
CA TYR A 48 -5.36 9.51 -22.01
C TYR A 48 -5.47 9.95 -20.54
N ILE A 49 -6.67 10.26 -20.10
CA ILE A 49 -6.94 10.52 -18.67
C ILE A 49 -6.76 9.22 -17.90
N THR A 50 -5.88 9.19 -16.92
CA THR A 50 -5.65 8.01 -16.05
C THR A 50 -6.02 8.27 -14.61
N CYS A 51 -5.73 9.46 -14.08
CA CYS A 51 -5.84 9.79 -12.66
C CYS A 51 -5.07 8.78 -11.77
N ASP A 52 -3.94 8.28 -12.29
CA ASP A 52 -3.03 7.37 -11.57
C ASP A 52 -2.03 8.19 -10.74
N PHE A 53 -2.53 8.80 -9.68
CA PHE A 53 -1.69 9.53 -8.73
C PHE A 53 -0.83 8.60 -7.88
N GLN A 54 -1.16 7.33 -7.83
CA GLN A 54 -0.48 6.33 -7.01
C GLN A 54 0.96 6.15 -7.45
N SER A 55 1.21 5.93 -8.74
CA SER A 55 2.57 5.74 -9.28
C SER A 55 3.48 6.92 -8.99
N SER A 56 2.99 8.16 -9.12
CA SER A 56 3.76 9.37 -8.81
C SER A 56 4.07 9.50 -7.31
N LEU A 57 3.13 9.11 -6.46
CA LEU A 57 3.33 9.12 -5.01
C LEU A 57 4.30 8.03 -4.57
N GLU A 58 4.22 6.84 -5.15
CA GLU A 58 5.14 5.72 -4.93
C GLU A 58 6.57 6.09 -5.31
N GLU A 59 6.79 6.71 -6.47
CA GLU A 59 8.10 7.20 -6.90
C GLU A 59 8.66 8.26 -5.94
N THR A 60 7.81 9.20 -5.50
CA THR A 60 8.20 10.24 -4.55
C THR A 60 8.60 9.65 -3.19
N MET A 61 7.81 8.72 -2.66
CA MET A 61 8.10 8.03 -1.40
C MET A 61 9.38 7.20 -1.50
N GLY A 62 9.59 6.51 -2.63
CA GLY A 62 10.82 5.76 -2.91
C GLY A 62 12.07 6.67 -2.91
N MET A 63 11.98 7.86 -3.52
CA MET A 63 13.08 8.84 -3.48
C MET A 63 13.33 9.37 -2.06
N MET A 64 12.29 9.68 -1.30
CA MET A 64 12.45 10.14 0.09
C MET A 64 13.15 9.10 0.95
N PHE A 65 12.83 7.82 0.76
CA PHE A 65 13.51 6.72 1.43
C PHE A 65 14.98 6.60 0.98
N ALA A 66 15.23 6.60 -0.32
CA ALA A 66 16.60 6.51 -0.88
C ALA A 66 17.50 7.69 -0.48
N MET A 67 16.91 8.83 -0.11
CA MET A 67 17.63 10.03 0.37
C MET A 67 17.70 10.10 1.90
N ASP A 68 17.41 9.02 2.62
CA ASP A 68 17.37 8.97 4.11
C ASP A 68 16.43 10.01 4.75
N GLN A 69 15.40 10.45 4.03
CA GLN A 69 14.39 11.38 4.55
C GLN A 69 13.34 10.70 5.42
N ILE A 70 13.15 9.39 5.22
CA ILE A 70 12.26 8.53 5.99
C ILE A 70 12.97 7.21 6.30
N ASP A 71 12.61 6.58 7.40
CA ASP A 71 13.13 5.29 7.82
C ASP A 71 12.02 4.24 8.04
N TYR A 72 12.40 2.98 8.25
CA TYR A 72 11.48 1.87 8.47
C TYR A 72 10.61 2.04 9.72
N ILE A 73 11.09 2.72 10.77
CA ILE A 73 10.31 2.98 11.99
C ILE A 73 9.17 3.93 11.68
N GLN A 74 9.42 4.99 10.92
CA GLN A 74 8.39 5.95 10.49
C GLN A 74 7.34 5.27 9.60
N ILE A 75 7.76 4.36 8.72
CA ILE A 75 6.84 3.56 7.89
C ILE A 75 5.99 2.63 8.75
N SER A 76 6.59 1.93 9.73
CA SER A 76 5.86 1.08 10.69
C SER A 76 4.79 1.88 11.45
N GLN A 77 5.14 3.07 11.93
CA GLN A 77 4.23 3.97 12.66
C GLN A 77 3.03 4.41 11.81
N ILE A 78 3.27 4.78 10.56
CA ILE A 78 2.20 5.17 9.62
C ILE A 78 1.33 3.96 9.30
N ARG A 79 1.92 2.80 8.99
CA ARG A 79 1.18 1.57 8.74
C ARG A 79 0.27 1.21 9.92
N TYR A 80 0.81 1.19 11.13
CA TYR A 80 0.01 0.91 12.32
C TYR A 80 -1.19 1.84 12.45
N SER A 81 -0.98 3.14 12.24
CA SER A 81 -2.03 4.14 12.35
C SER A 81 -3.14 3.95 11.31
N LEU A 82 -2.74 3.71 10.05
CA LEU A 82 -3.66 3.50 8.94
C LEU A 82 -4.40 2.16 9.06
N GLU A 83 -3.68 1.09 9.39
CA GLU A 83 -4.27 -0.25 9.49
C GLU A 83 -5.19 -0.40 10.70
N ARG A 84 -4.88 0.28 11.81
CA ARG A 84 -5.80 0.37 12.95
C ARG A 84 -7.11 1.09 12.58
N LEU A 85 -7.02 2.17 11.80
CA LEU A 85 -8.21 2.84 11.28
C LEU A 85 -8.94 1.95 10.28
N ALA A 86 -8.21 1.30 9.36
CA ALA A 86 -8.75 0.37 8.40
C ALA A 86 -9.52 -0.76 9.08
N PHE A 87 -8.94 -1.39 10.10
CA PHE A 87 -9.60 -2.43 10.87
C PHE A 87 -10.92 -1.94 11.49
N THR A 88 -10.90 -0.74 12.08
CA THR A 88 -12.09 -0.15 12.71
C THR A 88 -13.22 0.06 11.70
N LEU A 89 -12.89 0.52 10.49
CA LEU A 89 -13.86 0.73 9.40
C LEU A 89 -14.30 -0.60 8.78
N ALA A 90 -13.39 -1.56 8.65
CA ALA A 90 -13.66 -2.87 8.09
C ALA A 90 -14.67 -3.68 8.92
N LEU A 91 -14.82 -3.42 10.21
CA LEU A 91 -15.87 -4.05 11.02
C LEU A 91 -17.28 -3.83 10.45
N ASP A 92 -17.51 -2.70 9.78
CA ASP A 92 -18.82 -2.35 9.21
C ASP A 92 -18.89 -2.60 7.69
N HIS A 93 -17.77 -2.79 7.01
CA HIS A 93 -17.70 -2.79 5.54
C HIS A 93 -17.16 -4.08 4.93
N ALA A 94 -16.37 -4.87 5.69
CA ALA A 94 -15.72 -6.05 5.15
C ALA A 94 -16.72 -7.07 4.61
N SER A 95 -16.51 -7.51 3.37
CA SER A 95 -17.27 -8.61 2.78
C SER A 95 -16.79 -9.96 3.30
N GLU A 96 -17.67 -10.97 3.25
CA GLU A 96 -17.33 -12.34 3.61
C GLU A 96 -16.18 -12.89 2.75
N GLU A 97 -16.12 -12.50 1.47
CA GLU A 97 -15.05 -12.87 0.54
C GLU A 97 -13.70 -12.31 0.98
N GLU A 98 -13.65 -11.07 1.44
CA GLU A 98 -12.42 -10.44 1.92
C GLU A 98 -11.92 -11.08 3.21
N ILE A 99 -12.82 -11.33 4.16
CA ILE A 99 -12.48 -12.02 5.42
C ILE A 99 -11.93 -13.42 5.11
N LYS A 100 -12.61 -14.18 4.24
CA LYS A 100 -12.16 -15.51 3.83
C LYS A 100 -10.82 -15.48 3.10
N LEU A 101 -10.59 -14.47 2.26
CA LEU A 101 -9.31 -14.29 1.59
C LEU A 101 -8.18 -14.09 2.59
N MET A 102 -8.39 -13.26 3.62
CA MET A 102 -7.40 -13.07 4.69
C MET A 102 -7.17 -14.35 5.50
N GLU A 103 -8.22 -15.11 5.85
CA GLU A 103 -8.09 -16.41 6.52
C GLU A 103 -7.25 -17.39 5.68
N ASP A 104 -7.53 -17.50 4.37
CA ASP A 104 -6.79 -18.36 3.47
C ASP A 104 -5.31 -17.95 3.38
N CYS A 105 -5.01 -16.65 3.39
CA CYS A 105 -3.64 -16.14 3.40
C CYS A 105 -2.92 -16.51 4.69
N VAL A 106 -3.54 -16.29 5.86
CA VAL A 106 -2.93 -16.63 7.16
C VAL A 106 -2.68 -18.13 7.27
N ASN A 107 -3.64 -18.98 6.88
CA ASN A 107 -3.49 -20.44 6.89
C ASN A 107 -2.40 -20.95 5.93
N LYS A 108 -2.13 -20.24 4.84
CA LYS A 108 -1.00 -20.53 3.93
C LYS A 108 0.32 -20.07 4.50
N LEU A 109 0.33 -18.92 5.19
CA LEU A 109 1.51 -18.35 5.85
C LEU A 109 2.08 -19.32 6.90
N ASP A 110 1.22 -20.00 7.67
CA ASP A 110 1.63 -20.99 8.65
C ASP A 110 2.37 -22.18 8.04
N LYS A 111 2.00 -22.55 6.83
CA LYS A 111 2.52 -23.75 6.13
C LYS A 111 3.73 -23.47 5.24
N SER A 112 3.93 -22.20 4.91
CA SER A 112 4.97 -21.79 3.97
C SER A 112 6.31 -21.59 4.67
N THR A 113 7.36 -22.15 4.06
CA THR A 113 8.76 -21.90 4.43
C THR A 113 9.47 -20.99 3.42
N ASP A 114 8.80 -20.64 2.32
CA ASP A 114 9.33 -19.78 1.28
C ASP A 114 9.15 -18.30 1.66
N ALA A 115 10.27 -17.59 1.81
CA ALA A 115 10.28 -16.20 2.22
C ALA A 115 9.54 -15.28 1.24
N SER A 116 9.65 -15.53 -0.07
CA SER A 116 8.97 -14.73 -1.10
C SER A 116 7.46 -14.92 -1.03
N VAL A 117 7.01 -16.17 -0.91
CA VAL A 117 5.59 -16.51 -0.73
C VAL A 117 5.05 -15.87 0.55
N ASN A 118 5.82 -15.92 1.63
CA ASN A 118 5.42 -15.32 2.90
C ASN A 118 5.27 -13.80 2.83
N ASN A 119 6.16 -13.11 2.09
CA ASN A 119 6.04 -11.67 1.87
C ASN A 119 4.77 -11.31 1.11
N GLU A 120 4.46 -12.04 0.05
CA GLU A 120 3.25 -11.80 -0.74
C GLU A 120 1.97 -12.08 0.06
N LEU A 121 1.98 -13.11 0.90
CA LEU A 121 0.83 -13.44 1.76
C LEU A 121 0.62 -12.38 2.84
N ASP A 122 1.68 -11.93 3.50
CA ASP A 122 1.67 -10.85 4.49
C ASP A 122 1.09 -9.57 3.88
N LYS A 123 1.68 -9.13 2.78
CA LYS A 123 1.20 -7.97 2.02
C LYS A 123 -0.28 -8.10 1.67
N LYS A 124 -0.69 -9.27 1.20
CA LYS A 124 -2.07 -9.53 0.82
C LYS A 124 -3.05 -9.41 1.99
N ILE A 125 -2.66 -9.84 3.20
CA ILE A 125 -3.48 -9.69 4.41
C ILE A 125 -3.70 -8.19 4.70
N HIS A 126 -2.64 -7.40 4.78
CA HIS A 126 -2.68 -5.99 5.13
C HIS A 126 -3.43 -5.14 4.09
N TYR A 127 -3.19 -5.38 2.79
CA TYR A 127 -3.91 -4.66 1.72
C TYR A 127 -5.37 -5.08 1.59
N THR A 128 -5.69 -6.35 1.88
CA THR A 128 -7.10 -6.78 1.93
C THR A 128 -7.83 -6.10 3.08
N LEU A 129 -7.21 -5.98 4.25
CA LEU A 129 -7.76 -5.22 5.38
C LEU A 129 -7.98 -3.75 5.03
N ALA A 130 -7.00 -3.12 4.37
CA ALA A 130 -7.12 -1.73 3.92
C ALA A 130 -8.28 -1.55 2.92
N ARG A 131 -8.43 -2.47 1.98
CA ARG A 131 -9.52 -2.46 1.00
C ARG A 131 -10.88 -2.67 1.66
N ALA A 132 -10.97 -3.62 2.58
CA ALA A 132 -12.18 -3.92 3.34
C ALA A 132 -12.66 -2.75 4.21
N SER A 133 -11.79 -1.77 4.49
CA SER A 133 -12.18 -0.55 5.19
C SER A 133 -13.13 0.35 4.39
N GLY A 134 -13.23 0.17 3.07
CA GLY A 134 -13.96 1.07 2.17
C GLY A 134 -13.33 2.46 2.00
N ASN A 135 -12.22 2.75 2.68
CA ASN A 135 -11.53 4.03 2.58
C ASN A 135 -10.40 3.95 1.55
N ILE A 136 -10.69 4.43 0.33
CA ILE A 136 -9.74 4.38 -0.79
C ILE A 136 -8.44 5.11 -0.50
N LEU A 137 -8.44 6.16 0.34
CA LEU A 137 -7.24 6.93 0.67
C LEU A 137 -6.27 6.11 1.54
N ILE A 138 -6.79 5.30 2.48
CA ILE A 138 -5.95 4.39 3.28
C ILE A 138 -5.22 3.42 2.35
N LEU A 139 -5.95 2.78 1.43
CA LEU A 139 -5.38 1.85 0.47
C LEU A 139 -4.33 2.55 -0.40
N ALA A 140 -4.67 3.71 -0.98
CA ALA A 140 -3.76 4.46 -1.85
C ALA A 140 -2.45 4.87 -1.16
N ILE A 141 -2.50 5.29 0.12
CA ILE A 141 -1.29 5.64 0.87
C ILE A 141 -0.43 4.38 1.15
N LEU A 142 -1.05 3.27 1.54
CA LEU A 142 -0.32 2.02 1.76
C LEU A 142 0.31 1.49 0.47
N GLU A 143 -0.41 1.57 -0.65
CA GLU A 143 0.09 1.18 -1.97
C GLU A 143 1.22 2.11 -2.44
N ALA A 144 1.12 3.40 -2.19
CA ALA A 144 2.18 4.37 -2.51
C ALA A 144 3.48 4.11 -1.72
N CYS A 145 3.37 3.57 -0.52
CA CYS A 145 4.51 3.13 0.28
C CYS A 145 5.00 1.72 -0.09
N SER A 146 4.35 1.04 -1.06
CA SER A 146 4.55 -0.39 -1.31
C SER A 146 6.00 -0.76 -1.61
N GLY A 147 6.68 0.00 -2.45
CA GLY A 147 8.08 -0.27 -2.79
C GLY A 147 9.00 -0.27 -1.57
N VAL A 148 8.82 0.70 -0.67
CA VAL A 148 9.58 0.79 0.58
C VAL A 148 9.13 -0.28 1.57
N ILE A 149 7.83 -0.57 1.63
CA ILE A 149 7.28 -1.65 2.49
C ILE A 149 7.79 -3.01 2.02
N ASP A 150 7.88 -3.25 0.72
CA ASP A 150 8.36 -4.53 0.17
C ASP A 150 9.83 -4.78 0.52
N GLU A 151 10.70 -3.77 0.43
CA GLU A 151 12.09 -3.85 0.91
C GLU A 151 12.13 -4.08 2.42
N PHE A 152 11.36 -3.31 3.17
CA PHE A 152 11.23 -3.42 4.60
C PHE A 152 10.79 -4.81 5.05
N VAL A 153 9.70 -5.36 4.50
CA VAL A 153 9.18 -6.68 4.85
C VAL A 153 10.16 -7.77 4.47
N LYS A 154 10.85 -7.64 3.34
CA LYS A 154 11.87 -8.58 2.88
C LYS A 154 13.06 -8.63 3.85
N ASP A 155 13.55 -7.49 4.30
CA ASP A 155 14.68 -7.40 5.22
C ASP A 155 14.27 -7.87 6.62
N LEU A 156 13.10 -7.42 7.10
CA LEU A 156 12.51 -7.85 8.37
C LEU A 156 12.36 -9.37 8.44
N ARG A 157 11.80 -9.99 7.40
CA ARG A 157 11.61 -11.45 7.37
C ARG A 157 12.91 -12.21 7.28
N ARG A 158 13.96 -11.67 6.66
CA ARG A 158 15.29 -12.30 6.66
C ARG A 158 15.82 -12.48 8.08
N GLU A 159 15.54 -11.54 8.97
CA GLU A 159 15.93 -11.62 10.38
C GLU A 159 14.95 -12.48 11.21
N ILE A 160 13.65 -12.33 10.98
CA ILE A 160 12.61 -13.09 11.72
C ILE A 160 12.69 -14.58 11.43
N ILE A 161 13.02 -14.99 10.21
CA ILE A 161 13.16 -16.41 9.83
C ILE A 161 14.30 -17.08 10.62
N GLN A 162 15.26 -16.32 11.15
CA GLN A 162 16.32 -16.85 12.01
C GLN A 162 15.82 -17.22 13.41
N GLU A 163 14.64 -16.69 13.84
CA GLU A 163 14.00 -17.05 15.10
C GLU A 163 12.58 -17.58 14.85
N GLU A 164 12.42 -18.89 14.90
CA GLU A 164 11.13 -19.55 14.66
C GLU A 164 10.02 -19.06 15.61
N SER A 165 10.37 -18.73 16.85
CA SER A 165 9.47 -18.15 17.86
C SER A 165 8.90 -16.79 17.46
N SER A 166 9.67 -15.96 16.79
CA SER A 166 9.22 -14.64 16.30
C SER A 166 8.29 -14.75 15.10
N LYS A 167 8.53 -15.73 14.22
CA LYS A 167 7.64 -16.07 13.10
C LYS A 167 6.28 -16.54 13.59
N GLU A 168 6.25 -17.49 14.53
CA GLU A 168 5.01 -18.03 15.11
C GLU A 168 4.20 -16.92 15.81
N ALA A 169 4.86 -16.06 16.57
CA ALA A 169 4.19 -14.95 17.25
C ALA A 169 3.58 -13.93 16.29
N LEU A 170 4.25 -13.59 15.18
CA LEU A 170 3.70 -12.71 14.14
C LEU A 170 2.52 -13.34 13.43
N ASN A 171 2.62 -14.63 13.08
CA ASN A 171 1.51 -15.36 12.47
C ASN A 171 0.29 -15.44 13.41
N ASP A 172 0.51 -15.67 14.71
CA ASP A 172 -0.57 -15.63 15.70
C ASP A 172 -1.28 -14.25 15.72
N CYS A 173 -0.52 -13.17 15.63
CA CYS A 173 -1.14 -11.84 15.51
C CYS A 173 -2.04 -11.72 14.27
N HIS A 174 -1.62 -12.21 13.11
CA HIS A 174 -2.45 -12.21 11.91
C HIS A 174 -3.74 -13.02 12.10
N HIS A 175 -3.65 -14.22 12.68
CA HIS A 175 -4.83 -15.00 13.03
C HIS A 175 -5.79 -14.26 13.94
N ARG A 176 -5.27 -13.58 14.96
CA ARG A 176 -6.07 -12.83 15.92
C ARG A 176 -6.74 -11.63 15.29
N ILE A 177 -6.05 -10.90 14.39
CA ILE A 177 -6.62 -9.79 13.62
C ILE A 177 -7.81 -10.28 12.79
N VAL A 178 -7.63 -11.34 11.99
CA VAL A 178 -8.67 -11.85 11.10
C VAL A 178 -9.85 -12.45 11.88
N ARG A 179 -9.55 -13.18 12.97
CA ARG A 179 -10.58 -13.72 13.86
C ARG A 179 -11.41 -12.63 14.53
N ALA A 180 -10.75 -11.55 14.99
CA ALA A 180 -11.42 -10.41 15.60
C ALA A 180 -12.28 -9.66 14.59
N LEU A 181 -11.82 -9.51 13.33
CA LEU A 181 -12.63 -8.92 12.25
C LEU A 181 -13.92 -9.75 12.00
N ARG A 182 -13.77 -11.07 11.87
CA ARG A 182 -14.92 -11.98 11.69
C ARG A 182 -15.91 -11.94 12.86
N ALA A 183 -15.38 -11.80 14.08
CA ALA A 183 -16.19 -11.73 15.29
C ALA A 183 -16.76 -10.34 15.59
N HIS A 184 -16.45 -9.33 14.76
CA HIS A 184 -16.76 -7.92 15.03
C HIS A 184 -16.23 -7.44 16.38
N ASP A 185 -15.10 -8.03 16.86
CA ASP A 185 -14.46 -7.66 18.12
C ASP A 185 -13.40 -6.58 17.90
N ARG A 186 -13.82 -5.32 18.08
CA ARG A 186 -12.98 -4.15 17.89
C ARG A 186 -11.77 -4.13 18.83
N GLU A 187 -11.98 -4.47 20.10
CA GLU A 187 -10.92 -4.35 21.10
C GLU A 187 -9.85 -5.42 20.89
N ALA A 188 -10.26 -6.67 20.66
CA ALA A 188 -9.33 -7.75 20.36
C ALA A 188 -8.52 -7.48 19.08
N GLY A 189 -9.13 -6.94 18.02
CA GLY A 189 -8.43 -6.63 16.77
C GLY A 189 -7.43 -5.49 16.91
N ILE A 190 -7.80 -4.41 17.58
CA ILE A 190 -6.88 -3.30 17.86
C ILE A 190 -5.70 -3.76 18.73
N LEU A 191 -5.94 -4.62 19.71
CA LEU A 191 -4.88 -5.20 20.54
C LEU A 191 -3.94 -6.06 19.71
N ALA A 192 -4.47 -6.94 18.86
CA ALA A 192 -3.67 -7.81 18.00
C ALA A 192 -2.81 -6.99 17.01
N LEU A 193 -3.36 -5.93 16.39
CA LEU A 193 -2.59 -5.00 15.56
C LEU A 193 -1.49 -4.29 16.34
N LYS A 194 -1.78 -3.81 17.54
CA LYS A 194 -0.78 -3.17 18.39
C LYS A 194 0.38 -4.11 18.72
N GLU A 195 0.09 -5.35 19.06
CA GLU A 195 1.11 -6.36 19.37
C GLU A 195 1.93 -6.71 18.14
N HIS A 196 1.28 -6.89 16.97
CA HIS A 196 1.94 -7.12 15.70
C HIS A 196 2.97 -6.03 15.39
N PHE A 197 2.57 -4.76 15.39
CA PHE A 197 3.48 -3.64 15.10
C PHE A 197 4.51 -3.40 16.20
N SER A 198 4.18 -3.67 17.47
CA SER A 198 5.17 -3.59 18.57
C SER A 198 6.30 -4.61 18.44
N MET A 199 6.03 -5.80 17.90
CA MET A 199 7.07 -6.79 17.60
C MET A 199 7.95 -6.32 16.44
N ILE A 200 7.35 -5.76 15.40
CA ILE A 200 8.09 -5.18 14.27
C ILE A 200 9.01 -4.05 14.76
N ASP A 201 8.48 -3.11 15.52
CA ASP A 201 9.25 -1.97 16.03
C ASP A 201 10.43 -2.43 16.90
N LYS A 202 10.25 -3.47 17.72
CA LYS A 202 11.33 -4.05 18.52
C LYS A 202 12.46 -4.58 17.64
N ILE A 203 12.14 -5.35 16.61
CA ILE A 203 13.12 -5.89 15.67
C ILE A 203 13.87 -4.76 14.95
N LEU A 204 13.16 -3.70 14.53
CA LEU A 204 13.77 -2.54 13.89
C LEU A 204 14.73 -1.77 14.81
N LEU A 205 14.37 -1.61 16.07
CA LEU A 205 15.22 -0.96 17.06
C LEU A 205 16.49 -1.79 17.33
N ASP A 206 16.37 -3.11 17.40
CA ASP A 206 17.52 -4.00 17.56
C ASP A 206 18.45 -3.94 16.34
N TRP A 207 17.91 -3.77 15.14
CA TRP A 207 18.69 -3.55 13.92
C TRP A 207 19.46 -2.23 13.93
N LYS A 208 18.82 -1.15 14.34
CA LYS A 208 19.46 0.17 14.38
C LYS A 208 20.63 0.26 15.39
N ASN A 209 20.68 -0.68 16.34
CA ASN A 209 21.70 -0.74 17.38
C ASN A 209 22.84 -1.73 17.06
N LYS A 210 22.78 -2.48 15.94
CA LYS A 210 23.85 -3.35 15.44
C LYS A 210 24.75 -2.60 14.47
#